data_317b255d769aaba2f24d715c15831c94
#
_entry.id   317b255d769aaba2f24d715c15831c94
#
_cell.length_a   1.000
_cell.length_b   1.000
_cell.length_c   1.000
_cell.angle_alpha   90.00
_cell.angle_beta   90.00
_cell.angle_gamma   90.00
#
_symmetry.space_group_name_H-M   'P 1'
#
loop_
_entity.id
_entity.type
_entity.pdbx_description
1 polymer ?
#
loop_
_entity_poly.entity_id
_entity_poly.type
_entity_poly.pdbx_seq_one_letter_code
_entity_poly.pdbx_strand_id
1 'polypeptide(L)'
;AGKAPGDLRIGLGRDMRLTAPAMAAAYLKGMTAEGAHVIDAGEVATEMLYFLVGSRELDGGAMCTASHNPKAYTGVKLVSAGALPLSGDAGIGDIRKLVEAGMDEAPGGGSSEEVDLWDEYRASAEAFIDPAKIKPMKIVVDGGNGMAGPMVGPILEKLGMDLVELYFTPNGEFPGHEPNPLLPENRELIINEVKKENADLGIAWDGDSDRCFFVD
;
A
#
# COMPACT_ATOMS: atom_id res chain seq x y z
N ALA A 1 13.57 16.13 -12.00
CA ALA A 1 14.68 15.81 -11.11
C ALA A 1 16.07 16.10 -11.69
N GLY A 2 16.24 16.37 -13.00
CA GLY A 2 17.55 16.72 -13.59
C GLY A 2 18.52 15.54 -13.77
N LYS A 3 18.11 14.31 -13.41
CA LYS A 3 18.88 13.09 -13.65
C LYS A 3 18.53 12.51 -15.02
N ALA A 4 19.50 11.85 -15.69
CA ALA A 4 19.21 11.04 -16.85
C ALA A 4 18.36 9.81 -16.47
N PRO A 5 17.54 9.26 -17.37
CA PRO A 5 16.72 8.09 -17.06
C PRO A 5 17.51 6.91 -16.48
N GLY A 6 18.72 6.64 -17.00
CA GLY A 6 19.59 5.57 -16.54
C GLY A 6 20.18 5.76 -15.13
N ASP A 7 20.07 6.97 -14.56
CA ASP A 7 20.52 7.27 -13.19
C ASP A 7 19.36 7.22 -12.18
N LEU A 8 18.13 6.95 -12.65
CA LEU A 8 16.94 6.92 -11.80
C LEU A 8 16.78 5.56 -11.14
N ARG A 9 16.52 5.59 -9.82
CA ARG A 9 16.14 4.44 -9.01
C ARG A 9 14.70 4.62 -8.55
N ILE A 10 13.79 3.73 -8.97
CA ILE A 10 12.35 3.87 -8.80
C ILE A 10 11.78 2.67 -8.05
N GLY A 11 11.04 2.92 -6.97
CA GLY A 11 10.30 1.89 -6.25
C GLY A 11 9.02 1.50 -6.99
N LEU A 12 8.69 0.22 -6.97
CA LEU A 12 7.42 -0.31 -7.48
C LEU A 12 6.77 -1.19 -6.42
N GLY A 13 5.45 -1.05 -6.29
CA GLY A 13 4.65 -1.92 -5.43
C GLY A 13 3.23 -2.08 -5.98
N ARG A 14 2.53 -3.07 -5.51
CA ARG A 14 1.12 -3.30 -5.85
C ARG A 14 0.35 -3.83 -4.65
N ASP A 15 -0.96 -3.56 -4.62
CA ASP A 15 -1.86 -4.20 -3.69
C ASP A 15 -2.38 -5.55 -4.22
N MET A 16 -3.30 -6.19 -3.47
CA MET A 16 -3.87 -7.50 -3.77
C MET A 16 -4.91 -7.49 -4.91
N ARG A 17 -5.22 -6.34 -5.54
CA ARG A 17 -6.25 -6.26 -6.60
C ARG A 17 -5.90 -7.13 -7.78
N LEU A 18 -6.92 -7.77 -8.39
CA LEU A 18 -6.74 -8.68 -9.51
C LEU A 18 -6.08 -8.03 -10.74
N THR A 19 -6.25 -6.72 -10.90
CA THR A 19 -5.65 -5.94 -12.00
C THR A 19 -4.25 -5.44 -11.69
N ALA A 20 -3.85 -5.42 -10.42
CA ALA A 20 -2.60 -4.83 -9.97
C ALA A 20 -1.33 -5.53 -10.54
N PRO A 21 -1.27 -6.88 -10.65
CA PRO A 21 -0.11 -7.54 -11.25
C PRO A 21 0.15 -7.13 -12.71
N ALA A 22 -0.90 -7.06 -13.53
CA ALA A 22 -0.75 -6.65 -14.94
C ALA A 22 -0.33 -5.19 -15.07
N MET A 23 -0.86 -4.31 -14.22
CA MET A 23 -0.49 -2.91 -14.17
C MET A 23 0.95 -2.73 -13.71
N ALA A 24 1.37 -3.38 -12.62
CA ALA A 24 2.76 -3.34 -12.14
C ALA A 24 3.74 -3.83 -13.21
N ALA A 25 3.43 -4.93 -13.90
CA ALA A 25 4.26 -5.42 -15.00
C ALA A 25 4.38 -4.40 -16.14
N ALA A 26 3.31 -3.67 -16.47
CA ALA A 26 3.35 -2.61 -17.49
C ALA A 26 4.22 -1.42 -17.05
N TYR A 27 4.11 -0.99 -15.78
CA TYR A 27 4.98 0.05 -15.20
C TYR A 27 6.44 -0.38 -15.18
N LEU A 28 6.73 -1.60 -14.72
CA LEU A 28 8.07 -2.17 -14.70
C LEU A 28 8.69 -2.15 -16.10
N LYS A 29 7.94 -2.65 -17.09
CA LYS A 29 8.38 -2.67 -18.49
C LYS A 29 8.65 -1.26 -19.03
N GLY A 30 7.75 -0.31 -18.77
CA GLY A 30 7.91 1.08 -19.24
C GLY A 30 9.12 1.76 -18.59
N MET A 31 9.26 1.69 -17.28
CA MET A 31 10.36 2.30 -16.55
C MET A 31 11.73 1.73 -16.96
N THR A 32 11.84 0.40 -17.09
CA THR A 32 13.09 -0.24 -17.53
C THR A 32 13.39 0.03 -19.01
N ALA A 33 12.37 0.15 -19.86
CA ALA A 33 12.56 0.55 -21.25
C ALA A 33 13.14 1.97 -21.36
N GLU A 34 12.71 2.89 -20.48
CA GLU A 34 13.25 4.25 -20.38
C GLU A 34 14.65 4.30 -19.71
N GLY A 35 15.18 3.18 -19.26
CA GLY A 35 16.52 3.06 -18.71
C GLY A 35 16.60 3.07 -17.19
N ALA A 36 15.49 3.25 -16.45
CA ALA A 36 15.51 3.31 -15.00
C ALA A 36 15.86 1.96 -14.34
N HIS A 37 16.45 2.01 -13.14
CA HIS A 37 16.60 0.87 -12.28
C HIS A 37 15.38 0.79 -11.33
N VAL A 38 14.61 -0.28 -11.44
CA VAL A 38 13.38 -0.48 -10.66
C VAL A 38 13.60 -1.45 -9.52
N ILE A 39 13.17 -1.05 -8.31
CA ILE A 39 13.18 -1.90 -7.12
C ILE A 39 11.73 -2.30 -6.86
N ASP A 40 11.40 -3.55 -7.17
CA ASP A 40 10.05 -4.11 -7.07
C ASP A 40 9.85 -4.78 -5.71
N ALA A 41 9.00 -4.18 -4.89
CA ALA A 41 8.59 -4.72 -3.58
C ALA A 41 7.48 -5.78 -3.67
N GLY A 42 6.96 -6.04 -4.87
CA GLY A 42 5.91 -7.01 -5.06
C GLY A 42 4.56 -6.57 -4.49
N GLU A 43 3.88 -7.51 -3.82
CA GLU A 43 2.59 -7.24 -3.18
C GLU A 43 2.80 -6.69 -1.77
N VAL A 44 2.46 -5.41 -1.58
CA VAL A 44 2.73 -4.63 -0.36
C VAL A 44 1.60 -3.64 -0.10
N ALA A 45 1.55 -3.09 1.12
CA ALA A 45 0.69 -1.96 1.44
C ALA A 45 1.29 -0.65 0.91
N THR A 46 0.45 0.38 0.74
CA THR A 46 0.91 1.69 0.25
C THR A 46 2.01 2.28 1.12
N GLU A 47 1.90 2.20 2.44
CA GLU A 47 2.90 2.70 3.39
C GLU A 47 4.28 2.05 3.20
N MET A 48 4.31 0.79 2.76
CA MET A 48 5.56 0.08 2.50
C MET A 48 6.27 0.61 1.25
N LEU A 49 5.53 1.08 0.23
CA LEU A 49 6.16 1.78 -0.89
C LEU A 49 6.77 3.12 -0.46
N TYR A 50 6.08 3.89 0.38
CA TYR A 50 6.63 5.13 0.92
C TYR A 50 7.90 4.85 1.74
N PHE A 51 7.86 3.80 2.56
CA PHE A 51 9.02 3.33 3.31
C PHE A 51 10.19 2.95 2.38
N LEU A 52 9.92 2.18 1.31
CA LEU A 52 10.93 1.83 0.31
C LEU A 52 11.60 3.07 -0.29
N VAL A 53 10.78 4.03 -0.75
CA VAL A 53 11.30 5.25 -1.38
C VAL A 53 12.14 6.06 -0.39
N GLY A 54 11.68 6.20 0.86
CA GLY A 54 12.38 6.95 1.90
C GLY A 54 13.65 6.27 2.40
N SER A 55 13.55 4.99 2.79
CA SER A 55 14.67 4.25 3.41
C SER A 55 15.81 3.94 2.43
N ARG A 56 15.51 3.78 1.15
CA ARG A 56 16.51 3.54 0.10
C ARG A 56 16.92 4.81 -0.66
N GLU A 57 16.41 5.97 -0.26
CA GLU A 57 16.66 7.27 -0.91
C GLU A 57 16.43 7.20 -2.42
N LEU A 58 15.27 6.63 -2.82
CA LEU A 58 14.93 6.48 -4.22
C LEU A 58 14.46 7.81 -4.82
N ASP A 59 14.56 7.92 -6.14
CA ASP A 59 14.14 9.10 -6.91
C ASP A 59 12.62 9.22 -7.02
N GLY A 60 11.89 8.14 -6.73
CA GLY A 60 10.44 8.12 -6.71
C GLY A 60 9.91 6.69 -6.61
N GLY A 61 8.59 6.57 -6.74
CA GLY A 61 7.93 5.27 -6.70
C GLY A 61 6.54 5.28 -7.31
N ALA A 62 6.06 4.09 -7.66
CA ALA A 62 4.73 3.84 -8.17
C ALA A 62 4.06 2.71 -7.38
N MET A 63 2.89 2.98 -6.80
CA MET A 63 2.05 2.00 -6.11
C MET A 63 0.81 1.71 -6.95
N CYS A 64 0.72 0.49 -7.49
CA CYS A 64 -0.45 0.04 -8.23
C CYS A 64 -1.57 -0.33 -7.24
N THR A 65 -2.53 0.57 -7.08
CA THR A 65 -3.65 0.46 -6.15
C THR A 65 -4.81 1.36 -6.59
N ALA A 66 -6.01 1.01 -6.20
CA ALA A 66 -7.16 1.91 -6.23
C ALA A 66 -7.73 2.17 -4.83
N SER A 67 -6.93 1.89 -3.78
CA SER A 67 -7.24 2.17 -2.37
C SER A 67 -8.61 1.59 -1.96
N HIS A 68 -9.52 2.42 -1.51
CA HIS A 68 -10.88 2.07 -1.05
C HIS A 68 -11.92 1.93 -2.17
N ASN A 69 -11.54 2.15 -3.43
CA ASN A 69 -12.51 2.05 -4.53
C ASN A 69 -12.97 0.60 -4.76
N PRO A 70 -14.18 0.41 -5.35
CA PRO A 70 -14.69 -0.90 -5.71
C PRO A 70 -13.71 -1.71 -6.57
N LYS A 71 -13.85 -3.03 -6.59
CA LYS A 71 -12.92 -3.96 -7.26
C LYS A 71 -12.70 -3.70 -8.75
N ALA A 72 -13.67 -3.09 -9.43
CA ALA A 72 -13.56 -2.75 -10.85
C ALA A 72 -12.58 -1.61 -11.16
N TYR A 73 -12.16 -0.88 -10.13
CA TYR A 73 -11.22 0.23 -10.29
C TYR A 73 -9.78 -0.26 -10.21
N THR A 74 -8.94 0.39 -10.99
CA THR A 74 -7.50 0.27 -10.92
C THR A 74 -6.87 1.65 -11.01
N GLY A 75 -5.69 1.82 -10.47
CA GLY A 75 -5.01 3.11 -10.45
C GLY A 75 -3.58 2.99 -9.99
N VAL A 76 -2.94 4.13 -9.86
CA VAL A 76 -1.57 4.23 -9.35
C VAL A 76 -1.42 5.47 -8.48
N LYS A 77 -0.76 5.31 -7.34
CA LYS A 77 -0.24 6.44 -6.55
C LYS A 77 1.23 6.63 -6.95
N LEU A 78 1.59 7.87 -7.26
CA LEU A 78 2.97 8.23 -7.61
C LEU A 78 3.61 8.99 -6.47
N VAL A 79 4.87 8.69 -6.23
CA VAL A 79 5.68 9.25 -5.15
C VAL A 79 6.97 9.82 -5.74
N SER A 80 7.34 11.02 -5.34
CA SER A 80 8.62 11.63 -5.69
C SER A 80 9.69 11.35 -4.64
N ALA A 81 10.93 11.76 -4.91
CA ALA A 81 12.04 11.68 -3.96
C ALA A 81 11.67 12.25 -2.59
N GLY A 82 12.18 11.62 -1.52
CA GLY A 82 11.82 11.97 -0.15
C GLY A 82 10.45 11.44 0.29
N ALA A 83 9.91 10.45 -0.41
CA ALA A 83 8.61 9.84 -0.14
C ALA A 83 7.43 10.84 -0.16
N LEU A 84 7.48 11.84 -1.03
CA LEU A 84 6.44 12.85 -1.16
C LEU A 84 5.40 12.44 -2.20
N PRO A 85 4.10 12.43 -1.86
CA PRO A 85 3.06 12.05 -2.81
C PRO A 85 2.99 13.05 -3.97
N LEU A 86 2.86 12.53 -5.19
CA LEU A 86 2.66 13.34 -6.38
C LEU A 86 1.16 13.61 -6.56
N SER A 87 0.75 14.87 -6.43
CA SER A 87 -0.65 15.28 -6.60
C SER A 87 -0.95 15.75 -8.04
N GLY A 88 -2.23 16.00 -8.33
CA GLY A 88 -2.69 16.53 -9.62
C GLY A 88 -1.95 17.79 -10.06
N ASP A 89 -1.68 18.70 -9.10
CA ASP A 89 -0.99 19.97 -9.35
C ASP A 89 0.54 19.86 -9.38
N ALA A 90 1.08 18.69 -9.03
CA ALA A 90 2.51 18.45 -8.85
C ALA A 90 3.10 17.48 -9.89
N GLY A 91 2.62 17.50 -11.14
CA GLY A 91 3.25 16.76 -12.25
C GLY A 91 2.40 15.65 -12.89
N ILE A 92 1.31 15.17 -12.27
CA ILE A 92 0.42 14.17 -12.90
C ILE A 92 -0.16 14.69 -14.23
N GLY A 93 -0.51 15.99 -14.29
CA GLY A 93 -0.99 16.62 -15.52
C GLY A 93 0.04 16.63 -16.64
N ASP A 94 1.32 16.70 -16.33
CA ASP A 94 2.38 16.67 -17.34
C ASP A 94 2.65 15.24 -17.81
N ILE A 95 2.60 14.25 -16.91
CA ILE A 95 2.63 12.83 -17.29
C ILE A 95 1.49 12.50 -18.25
N ARG A 96 0.28 12.98 -17.96
CA ARG A 96 -0.88 12.80 -18.84
C ARG A 96 -0.64 13.38 -20.23
N LYS A 97 -0.11 14.60 -20.35
CA LYS A 97 0.21 15.23 -21.64
C LYS A 97 1.23 14.42 -22.43
N LEU A 98 2.27 13.88 -21.76
CA LEU A 98 3.27 13.01 -22.40
C LEU A 98 2.63 11.73 -22.94
N VAL A 99 1.76 11.09 -22.17
CA VAL A 99 1.03 9.88 -22.62
C VAL A 99 0.13 10.19 -23.82
N GLU A 100 -0.60 11.31 -23.79
CA GLU A 100 -1.49 11.74 -24.88
C GLU A 100 -0.73 12.12 -26.17
N ALA A 101 0.47 12.70 -26.04
CA ALA A 101 1.32 13.06 -27.18
C ALA A 101 1.99 11.84 -27.82
N GLY A 102 2.07 10.72 -27.11
CA GLY A 102 2.91 9.59 -27.45
C GLY A 102 4.36 9.83 -27.07
N MET A 103 5.11 8.76 -26.94
CA MET A 103 6.53 8.81 -26.59
C MET A 103 7.37 8.27 -27.76
N ASP A 104 8.56 8.80 -27.90
CA ASP A 104 9.56 8.26 -28.83
C ASP A 104 9.97 6.83 -28.40
N GLU A 105 10.71 6.15 -29.28
CA GLU A 105 11.24 4.83 -28.96
C GLU A 105 12.18 4.92 -27.75
N ALA A 106 11.89 4.09 -26.75
CA ALA A 106 12.60 4.10 -25.48
C ALA A 106 14.06 3.65 -25.65
N PRO A 107 15.03 4.29 -24.98
CA PRO A 107 16.47 4.02 -25.17
C PRO A 107 16.89 2.62 -24.68
N GLY A 108 16.10 1.98 -23.84
CA GLY A 108 16.45 0.73 -23.19
C GLY A 108 17.52 0.88 -22.11
N GLY A 109 18.05 -0.25 -21.64
CA GLY A 109 19.21 -0.29 -20.75
C GLY A 109 18.87 -0.24 -19.25
N GLY A 110 17.60 -0.16 -18.86
CA GLY A 110 17.17 -0.27 -17.49
C GLY A 110 17.25 -1.69 -16.94
N SER A 111 17.05 -1.81 -15.63
CA SER A 111 17.11 -3.09 -14.92
C SER A 111 16.09 -3.12 -13.80
N SER A 112 15.87 -4.29 -13.20
CA SER A 112 15.04 -4.44 -12.03
C SER A 112 15.62 -5.43 -11.04
N GLU A 113 15.29 -5.24 -9.78
CA GLU A 113 15.52 -6.20 -8.68
C GLU A 113 14.25 -6.33 -7.84
N GLU A 114 14.04 -7.50 -7.26
CA GLU A 114 12.97 -7.75 -6.31
C GLU A 114 13.49 -7.61 -4.88
N VAL A 115 12.67 -7.06 -3.98
CA VAL A 115 13.01 -6.91 -2.57
C VAL A 115 11.85 -7.36 -1.69
N ASP A 116 12.15 -8.03 -0.60
CA ASP A 116 11.19 -8.29 0.48
C ASP A 116 11.35 -7.21 1.55
N LEU A 117 10.27 -6.49 1.83
CA LEU A 117 10.25 -5.36 2.78
C LEU A 117 9.51 -5.68 4.08
N TRP A 118 8.85 -6.82 4.19
CA TRP A 118 7.90 -7.06 5.26
C TRP A 118 8.52 -6.92 6.66
N ASP A 119 9.64 -7.59 6.89
CA ASP A 119 10.28 -7.58 8.21
C ASP A 119 10.96 -6.24 8.51
N GLU A 120 11.60 -5.62 7.51
CA GLU A 120 12.25 -4.33 7.65
C GLU A 120 11.23 -3.22 7.96
N TYR A 121 10.10 -3.23 7.24
CA TYR A 121 9.01 -2.27 7.49
C TYR A 121 8.41 -2.44 8.89
N ARG A 122 8.09 -3.67 9.30
CA ARG A 122 7.54 -3.95 10.64
C ARG A 122 8.50 -3.52 11.73
N ALA A 123 9.79 -3.83 11.60
CA ALA A 123 10.80 -3.40 12.55
C ALA A 123 10.90 -1.87 12.65
N SER A 124 10.79 -1.18 11.52
CA SER A 124 10.75 0.28 11.47
C SER A 124 9.51 0.85 12.16
N ALA A 125 8.33 0.27 11.92
CA ALA A 125 7.10 0.69 12.57
C ALA A 125 7.14 0.48 14.09
N GLU A 126 7.64 -0.67 14.53
CA GLU A 126 7.80 -1.00 15.95
C GLU A 126 8.79 -0.06 16.67
N ALA A 127 9.77 0.51 15.97
CA ALA A 127 10.73 1.43 16.58
C ALA A 127 10.11 2.75 17.07
N PHE A 128 8.89 3.08 16.62
CA PHE A 128 8.16 4.26 17.09
C PHE A 128 7.39 4.05 18.40
N ILE A 129 7.28 2.80 18.88
CA ILE A 129 6.49 2.47 20.07
C ILE A 129 7.40 1.89 21.17
N ASP A 130 6.92 2.02 22.41
CA ASP A 130 7.50 1.33 23.56
C ASP A 130 6.55 0.17 23.96
N PRO A 131 6.86 -1.09 23.60
CA PRO A 131 5.97 -2.21 23.86
C PRO A 131 5.63 -2.40 25.35
N ALA A 132 6.53 -1.97 26.24
CA ALA A 132 6.30 -2.07 27.69
C ALA A 132 5.17 -1.16 28.20
N LYS A 133 4.77 -0.16 27.42
CA LYS A 133 3.66 0.75 27.75
C LYS A 133 2.32 0.30 27.17
N ILE A 134 2.33 -0.68 26.29
CA ILE A 134 1.13 -1.19 25.64
C ILE A 134 0.54 -2.31 26.49
N LYS A 135 -0.75 -2.19 26.82
CA LYS A 135 -1.48 -3.23 27.53
C LYS A 135 -2.15 -4.16 26.53
N PRO A 136 -2.10 -5.48 26.73
CA PRO A 136 -2.91 -6.41 25.94
C PRO A 136 -4.39 -6.02 26.00
N MET A 137 -5.04 -6.07 24.84
CA MET A 137 -6.46 -5.76 24.66
C MET A 137 -7.08 -6.80 23.73
N LYS A 138 -8.38 -7.00 23.84
CA LYS A 138 -9.16 -7.72 22.84
C LYS A 138 -9.60 -6.74 21.75
N ILE A 139 -9.15 -6.96 20.52
CA ILE A 139 -9.36 -6.04 19.39
C ILE A 139 -10.06 -6.77 18.25
N VAL A 140 -11.15 -6.20 17.75
CA VAL A 140 -11.71 -6.62 16.46
C VAL A 140 -10.97 -5.88 15.36
N VAL A 141 -10.40 -6.61 14.39
CA VAL A 141 -9.67 -6.04 13.25
C VAL A 141 -10.39 -6.37 11.94
N ASP A 142 -10.68 -5.36 11.15
CA ASP A 142 -11.31 -5.51 9.84
C ASP A 142 -10.36 -5.00 8.74
N GLY A 143 -9.80 -5.94 7.98
CA GLY A 143 -8.89 -5.64 6.89
C GLY A 143 -9.58 -5.37 5.56
N GLY A 144 -10.90 -5.54 5.45
CA GLY A 144 -11.65 -5.39 4.19
C GLY A 144 -11.10 -6.23 3.03
N ASN A 145 -10.47 -7.38 3.33
CA ASN A 145 -9.69 -8.18 2.38
C ASN A 145 -8.53 -7.42 1.70
N GLY A 146 -8.08 -6.33 2.32
CA GLY A 146 -6.95 -5.49 1.90
C GLY A 146 -5.60 -5.97 2.45
N MET A 147 -4.64 -5.05 2.45
CA MET A 147 -3.25 -5.33 2.85
C MET A 147 -3.00 -5.26 4.36
N ALA A 148 -4.02 -4.91 5.19
CA ALA A 148 -3.84 -4.72 6.63
C ALA A 148 -3.38 -6.01 7.35
N GLY A 149 -3.98 -7.16 7.02
CA GLY A 149 -3.63 -8.42 7.68
C GLY A 149 -2.14 -8.71 7.68
N PRO A 150 -1.51 -8.88 6.51
CA PRO A 150 -0.06 -9.13 6.45
C PRO A 150 0.78 -7.94 6.95
N MET A 151 0.27 -6.70 6.89
CA MET A 151 1.03 -5.53 7.33
C MET A 151 1.07 -5.40 8.86
N VAL A 152 -0.08 -5.39 9.51
CA VAL A 152 -0.18 -5.08 10.96
C VAL A 152 -0.43 -6.29 11.84
N GLY A 153 -0.98 -7.39 11.32
CA GLY A 153 -1.29 -8.59 12.10
C GLY A 153 -0.11 -9.07 12.94
N PRO A 154 1.06 -9.35 12.35
CA PRO A 154 2.23 -9.80 13.11
C PRO A 154 2.71 -8.81 14.17
N ILE A 155 2.51 -7.50 13.98
CA ILE A 155 2.84 -6.48 14.98
C ILE A 155 1.87 -6.56 16.17
N LEU A 156 0.57 -6.65 15.89
CA LEU A 156 -0.46 -6.73 16.92
C LEU A 156 -0.34 -8.02 17.74
N GLU A 157 -0.09 -9.16 17.10
CA GLU A 157 0.18 -10.43 17.77
C GLU A 157 1.41 -10.36 18.68
N LYS A 158 2.51 -9.78 18.19
CA LYS A 158 3.74 -9.58 18.97
C LYS A 158 3.53 -8.68 20.18
N LEU A 159 2.60 -7.74 20.11
CA LEU A 159 2.20 -6.87 21.21
C LEU A 159 1.25 -7.58 22.19
N GLY A 160 0.88 -8.83 21.95
CA GLY A 160 0.02 -9.64 22.81
C GLY A 160 -1.46 -9.27 22.74
N MET A 161 -1.92 -8.73 21.62
CA MET A 161 -3.34 -8.46 21.39
C MET A 161 -4.12 -9.75 21.16
N ASP A 162 -5.33 -9.83 21.70
CA ASP A 162 -6.32 -10.89 21.41
C ASP A 162 -7.15 -10.42 20.19
N LEU A 163 -6.88 -10.99 19.01
CA LEU A 163 -7.45 -10.51 17.75
C LEU A 163 -8.70 -11.30 17.35
N VAL A 164 -9.76 -10.58 17.05
CA VAL A 164 -10.93 -11.10 16.33
C VAL A 164 -10.87 -10.57 14.91
N GLU A 165 -10.51 -11.43 13.96
CA GLU A 165 -10.21 -11.05 12.59
C GLU A 165 -11.44 -11.10 11.69
N LEU A 166 -11.70 -10.00 10.97
CA LEU A 166 -12.70 -9.89 9.94
C LEU A 166 -11.99 -9.54 8.61
N TYR A 167 -12.18 -10.37 7.59
CA TYR A 167 -11.62 -10.14 6.25
C TYR A 167 -10.14 -9.71 6.25
N PHE A 168 -9.35 -10.36 7.11
CA PHE A 168 -7.96 -9.98 7.39
C PHE A 168 -6.95 -10.64 6.43
N THR A 169 -7.41 -11.53 5.55
CA THR A 169 -6.62 -12.12 4.47
C THR A 169 -6.85 -11.33 3.17
N PRO A 170 -5.78 -10.90 2.47
CA PRO A 170 -5.88 -10.21 1.19
C PRO A 170 -6.65 -11.01 0.14
N ASN A 171 -7.61 -10.35 -0.53
CA ASN A 171 -8.38 -10.96 -1.61
C ASN A 171 -8.97 -9.89 -2.53
N GLY A 172 -8.45 -9.77 -3.73
CA GLY A 172 -8.87 -8.76 -4.72
C GLY A 172 -10.31 -8.89 -5.24
N GLU A 173 -11.04 -9.96 -4.86
CA GLU A 173 -12.47 -10.09 -5.12
C GLU A 173 -13.34 -9.35 -4.10
N PHE A 174 -12.78 -9.00 -2.93
CA PHE A 174 -13.49 -8.36 -1.82
C PHE A 174 -14.82 -9.05 -1.46
N PRO A 175 -14.80 -10.34 -1.10
CA PRO A 175 -16.04 -11.10 -0.90
C PRO A 175 -16.84 -10.66 0.33
N GLY A 176 -16.24 -9.94 1.26
CA GLY A 176 -16.88 -9.43 2.45
C GLY A 176 -17.69 -8.17 2.21
N HIS A 177 -17.02 -7.09 1.98
CA HIS A 177 -17.57 -5.75 1.69
C HIS A 177 -16.53 -4.92 0.92
N GLU A 178 -16.94 -3.77 0.41
CA GLU A 178 -15.98 -2.81 -0.14
C GLU A 178 -14.98 -2.37 0.94
N PRO A 179 -13.67 -2.30 0.63
CA PRO A 179 -12.64 -1.94 1.60
C PRO A 179 -12.64 -0.42 1.87
N ASN A 180 -13.80 0.11 2.25
CA ASN A 180 -14.02 1.54 2.45
C ASN A 180 -14.70 1.81 3.79
N PRO A 181 -13.95 1.95 4.88
CA PRO A 181 -14.51 2.23 6.21
C PRO A 181 -15.09 3.66 6.34
N LEU A 182 -14.97 4.53 5.33
CA LEU A 182 -15.67 5.82 5.30
C LEU A 182 -17.18 5.65 5.17
N LEU A 183 -17.64 4.60 4.49
CA LEU A 183 -19.06 4.33 4.31
C LEU A 183 -19.65 3.72 5.60
N PRO A 184 -20.76 4.27 6.14
CA PRO A 184 -21.38 3.75 7.36
C PRO A 184 -21.74 2.28 7.27
N GLU A 185 -22.29 1.83 6.13
CA GLU A 185 -22.69 0.45 5.88
C GLU A 185 -21.53 -0.56 6.02
N ASN A 186 -20.31 -0.16 5.64
CA ASN A 186 -19.13 -1.02 5.75
C ASN A 186 -18.58 -1.09 7.18
N ARG A 187 -19.03 -0.21 8.09
CA ARG A 187 -18.64 -0.23 9.50
C ARG A 187 -19.61 -0.99 10.40
N GLU A 188 -20.83 -1.27 9.94
CA GLU A 188 -21.84 -1.94 10.76
C GLU A 188 -21.36 -3.30 11.27
N LEU A 189 -20.65 -4.04 10.45
CA LEU A 189 -20.14 -5.36 10.81
C LEU A 189 -19.16 -5.27 11.97
N ILE A 190 -18.13 -4.45 11.87
CA ILE A 190 -17.13 -4.31 12.94
C ILE A 190 -17.73 -3.75 14.21
N ILE A 191 -18.67 -2.78 14.13
CA ILE A 191 -19.39 -2.23 15.28
C ILE A 191 -20.18 -3.33 16.02
N ASN A 192 -20.87 -4.19 15.27
CA ASN A 192 -21.63 -5.29 15.84
C ASN A 192 -20.72 -6.35 16.45
N GLU A 193 -19.59 -6.65 15.80
CA GLU A 193 -18.65 -7.65 16.30
C GLU A 193 -17.92 -7.17 17.57
N VAL A 194 -17.53 -5.88 17.66
CA VAL A 194 -16.98 -5.28 18.89
C VAL A 194 -17.93 -5.46 20.07
N LYS A 195 -19.22 -5.19 19.87
CA LYS A 195 -20.24 -5.36 20.91
C LYS A 195 -20.47 -6.84 21.29
N LYS A 196 -20.55 -7.72 20.30
CA LYS A 196 -20.77 -9.16 20.48
C LYS A 196 -19.63 -9.80 21.26
N GLU A 197 -18.40 -9.45 20.89
CA GLU A 197 -17.18 -10.00 21.47
C GLU A 197 -16.79 -9.31 22.77
N ASN A 198 -17.48 -8.23 23.16
CA ASN A 198 -17.12 -7.35 24.28
C ASN A 198 -15.65 -6.94 24.17
N ALA A 199 -15.24 -6.57 22.95
CA ALA A 199 -13.87 -6.15 22.67
C ALA A 199 -13.61 -4.73 23.16
N ASP A 200 -12.35 -4.45 23.49
CA ASP A 200 -11.93 -3.14 23.98
C ASP A 200 -11.90 -2.08 22.86
N LEU A 201 -11.69 -2.53 21.61
CA LEU A 201 -11.52 -1.64 20.46
C LEU A 201 -11.82 -2.40 19.15
N GLY A 202 -12.29 -1.68 18.14
CA GLY A 202 -12.32 -2.11 16.77
C GLY A 202 -11.41 -1.25 15.90
N ILE A 203 -10.72 -1.84 14.92
CA ILE A 203 -9.90 -1.12 13.96
C ILE A 203 -10.22 -1.63 12.55
N ALA A 204 -10.63 -0.73 11.65
CA ALA A 204 -10.89 -1.05 10.25
C ALA A 204 -9.93 -0.31 9.33
N TRP A 205 -9.44 -0.99 8.29
CA TRP A 205 -8.55 -0.42 7.28
C TRP A 205 -9.20 -0.36 5.91
N ASP A 206 -8.72 0.55 5.07
CA ASP A 206 -9.04 0.52 3.65
C ASP A 206 -8.14 -0.46 2.88
N GLY A 207 -8.42 -0.63 1.57
CA GLY A 207 -7.85 -1.74 0.80
C GLY A 207 -6.33 -1.75 0.72
N ASP A 208 -5.68 -0.61 0.57
CA ASP A 208 -4.21 -0.50 0.52
C ASP A 208 -3.59 -0.08 1.86
N SER A 209 -4.44 0.00 2.89
CA SER A 209 -4.09 0.12 4.32
C SER A 209 -3.37 1.41 4.71
N ASP A 210 -3.53 2.48 3.93
CA ASP A 210 -3.01 3.80 4.30
C ASP A 210 -3.96 4.62 5.18
N ARG A 211 -5.15 4.07 5.47
CA ARG A 211 -6.14 4.67 6.38
C ARG A 211 -6.69 3.64 7.35
N CYS A 212 -6.78 4.03 8.62
CA CYS A 212 -7.43 3.23 9.65
C CYS A 212 -8.48 4.04 10.40
N PHE A 213 -9.52 3.34 10.88
CA PHE A 213 -10.66 3.89 11.60
C PHE A 213 -10.87 3.10 12.88
N PHE A 214 -11.20 3.80 13.94
CA PHE A 214 -11.38 3.22 15.28
C PHE A 214 -12.87 3.16 15.64
N VAL A 215 -13.26 2.09 16.34
CA VAL A 215 -14.58 1.84 16.90
C VAL A 215 -14.39 1.52 18.36
N ASP A 216 -14.96 2.35 19.26
CA ASP A 216 -14.97 2.21 20.72
C ASP A 216 -16.36 1.80 21.26
#